data_123dc00082d53d3bf82f557f1e47e06e
#
_entry.id   123dc00082d53d3bf82f557f1e47e06e
#
_cell.length_a   1.000
_cell.length_b   1.000
_cell.length_c   1.000
_cell.angle_alpha   90.00
_cell.angle_beta   90.00
_cell.angle_gamma   90.00
#
_symmetry.space_group_name_H-M   'P 1'
#
loop_
_entity.id
_entity.type
_entity.pdbx_description
1 polymer ?
#
loop_
_entity_poly.entity_id
_entity_poly.type
_entity_poly.pdbx_seq_one_letter_code
_entity_poly.pdbx_strand_id
1 'polypeptide(L)'
;MKPGSKQAGSVAVAICVAALLLSACASVQRATYSADEAKRARIDGFGAIRMWADAPPETFNVASFTPRPQPNRPFAYLALSGGGGDGAFGAGILNGWSESGARPEFTVVSGVSTGALIAPFAFLGPAYDPTLKEMYTSGLASSFAASPNALGAVFGSALFDKQPLRDAISRYATAELLEAIAKEHAKGRRLFVVTTDLDAGRPVLWNMGEIASARTPQALALFRQVLTASASVPVAFPPSLIAASSDGKPIEEMHVDGGVSTQVFTFPDRLLMQPDTSRRMAAPKPAIYIIMNGRISTEFQPVENSTKAIAIR
;
A
#
# COMPACT_ATOMS: atom_id res chain seq x y z
N MET A 1 -20.81 -35.59 57.07
CA MET A 1 -20.84 -34.35 56.23
C MET A 1 -19.72 -34.44 55.20
N LYS A 2 -20.04 -34.53 53.92
CA LYS A 2 -19.05 -34.54 52.82
C LYS A 2 -18.87 -33.08 52.29
N PRO A 3 -17.74 -32.44 52.44
CA PRO A 3 -17.42 -31.22 51.72
C PRO A 3 -16.54 -31.60 50.55
N GLY A 4 -16.98 -31.43 49.34
CA GLY A 4 -16.09 -31.70 48.19
C GLY A 4 -16.55 -31.35 46.77
N SER A 5 -17.85 -31.12 46.56
CA SER A 5 -18.33 -30.98 45.16
C SER A 5 -18.26 -29.57 44.57
N LYS A 6 -18.26 -28.52 45.38
CA LYS A 6 -18.21 -27.14 44.87
C LYS A 6 -16.80 -26.66 44.51
N GLN A 7 -15.76 -27.15 45.16
CA GLN A 7 -14.36 -26.80 44.85
C GLN A 7 -13.86 -27.45 43.57
N ALA A 8 -14.27 -28.68 43.27
CA ALA A 8 -13.88 -29.38 42.04
C ALA A 8 -14.44 -28.70 40.79
N GLY A 9 -15.68 -28.18 40.86
CA GLY A 9 -16.26 -27.41 39.74
C GLY A 9 -15.54 -26.08 39.44
N SER A 10 -15.13 -25.33 40.49
CA SER A 10 -14.39 -24.09 40.32
C SER A 10 -13.00 -24.29 39.71
N VAL A 11 -12.29 -25.35 40.10
CA VAL A 11 -10.96 -25.68 39.55
C VAL A 11 -11.09 -26.14 38.10
N ALA A 12 -12.08 -26.94 37.75
CA ALA A 12 -12.32 -27.37 36.36
C ALA A 12 -12.64 -26.17 35.44
N VAL A 13 -13.47 -25.23 35.90
CA VAL A 13 -13.78 -23.99 35.15
C VAL A 13 -12.52 -23.12 34.99
N ALA A 14 -11.71 -22.97 36.04
CA ALA A 14 -10.46 -22.22 35.94
C ALA A 14 -9.45 -22.86 34.98
N ILE A 15 -9.33 -24.18 34.96
CA ILE A 15 -8.47 -24.91 34.01
C ILE A 15 -9.01 -24.79 32.58
N CYS A 16 -10.31 -24.84 32.34
CA CYS A 16 -10.91 -24.64 31.03
C CYS A 16 -10.70 -23.20 30.54
N VAL A 17 -10.84 -22.20 31.40
CA VAL A 17 -10.57 -20.79 31.07
C VAL A 17 -9.08 -20.57 30.80
N ALA A 18 -8.19 -21.16 31.60
CA ALA A 18 -6.75 -21.10 31.36
C ALA A 18 -6.35 -21.83 30.06
N ALA A 19 -6.96 -22.98 29.74
CA ALA A 19 -6.73 -23.69 28.48
C ALA A 19 -7.27 -22.91 27.26
N LEU A 20 -8.40 -22.21 27.39
CA LEU A 20 -8.94 -21.32 26.38
C LEU A 20 -8.06 -20.06 26.18
N LEU A 21 -7.48 -19.54 27.24
CA LEU A 21 -6.54 -18.41 27.18
C LEU A 21 -5.19 -18.81 26.57
N LEU A 22 -4.73 -20.05 26.79
CA LEU A 22 -3.52 -20.59 26.19
C LEU A 22 -3.69 -20.94 24.70
N SER A 23 -4.90 -21.32 24.27
CA SER A 23 -5.21 -21.56 22.85
C SER A 23 -5.41 -20.26 22.05
N ALA A 24 -5.68 -19.13 22.70
CA ALA A 24 -5.79 -17.82 22.06
C ALA A 24 -4.43 -17.26 21.55
N CYS A 25 -3.30 -17.84 21.97
CA CYS A 25 -1.98 -17.56 21.41
C CYS A 25 -1.63 -18.43 20.19
N ALA A 26 -2.60 -19.12 19.58
CA ALA A 26 -2.38 -19.80 18.30
C ALA A 26 -2.20 -18.75 17.20
N SER A 27 -0.96 -18.30 17.02
CA SER A 27 -0.55 -17.58 15.80
C SER A 27 -0.94 -18.49 14.63
N VAL A 28 -1.64 -17.93 13.65
CA VAL A 28 -1.86 -18.61 12.37
C VAL A 28 -0.48 -19.06 11.89
N GLN A 29 -0.23 -20.36 11.89
CA GLN A 29 1.07 -20.89 11.46
C GLN A 29 1.23 -20.59 9.98
N ARG A 30 2.05 -19.61 9.69
CA ARG A 30 2.51 -19.29 8.35
C ARG A 30 3.73 -20.16 8.04
N ALA A 31 3.81 -20.70 6.81
CA ALA A 31 4.99 -21.41 6.36
C ALA A 31 6.21 -20.49 6.44
N THR A 32 7.20 -20.87 7.21
CA THR A 32 8.47 -20.12 7.30
C THR A 32 9.29 -20.30 6.04
N TYR A 33 10.01 -19.27 5.64
CA TYR A 33 10.94 -19.26 4.52
C TYR A 33 12.21 -18.49 4.88
N SER A 34 13.29 -18.79 4.17
CA SER A 34 14.60 -18.19 4.41
C SER A 34 14.78 -16.89 3.62
N ALA A 35 15.79 -16.10 4.01
CA ALA A 35 16.17 -14.90 3.27
C ALA A 35 16.56 -15.18 1.80
N ASP A 36 17.12 -16.36 1.52
CA ASP A 36 17.46 -16.75 0.14
C ASP A 36 16.23 -17.16 -0.66
N GLU A 37 15.23 -17.80 -0.04
CA GLU A 37 13.92 -18.04 -0.66
C GLU A 37 13.21 -16.72 -0.94
N ALA A 38 13.25 -15.73 -0.03
CA ALA A 38 12.69 -14.40 -0.26
C ALA A 38 13.29 -13.69 -1.49
N LYS A 39 14.61 -13.79 -1.70
CA LYS A 39 15.27 -13.19 -2.89
C LYS A 39 14.79 -13.80 -4.21
N ARG A 40 14.42 -15.08 -4.22
CA ARG A 40 13.94 -15.80 -5.40
C ARG A 40 12.42 -15.81 -5.53
N ALA A 41 11.72 -15.27 -4.54
CA ALA A 41 10.27 -15.26 -4.50
C ALA A 41 9.66 -14.54 -5.71
N ARG A 42 8.65 -15.15 -6.29
CA ARG A 42 7.88 -14.64 -7.44
C ARG A 42 6.39 -14.73 -7.14
N ILE A 43 5.63 -13.86 -7.73
CA ILE A 43 4.17 -13.96 -7.71
C ILE A 43 3.74 -14.81 -8.90
N ASP A 44 3.11 -15.94 -8.62
CA ASP A 44 2.74 -16.90 -9.65
C ASP A 44 1.77 -16.29 -10.66
N GLY A 45 2.00 -16.57 -11.93
CA GLY A 45 1.20 -16.04 -13.04
C GLY A 45 1.61 -14.62 -13.49
N PHE A 46 2.65 -14.03 -12.88
CA PHE A 46 3.14 -12.70 -13.25
C PHE A 46 4.64 -12.72 -13.55
N GLY A 47 5.07 -11.78 -14.41
CA GLY A 47 6.48 -11.50 -14.65
C GLY A 47 7.10 -10.61 -13.56
N ALA A 48 8.01 -9.72 -13.96
CA ALA A 48 8.68 -8.80 -13.05
C ALA A 48 7.73 -7.64 -12.67
N ILE A 49 6.83 -7.89 -11.73
CA ILE A 49 5.83 -6.91 -11.26
C ILE A 49 6.25 -6.18 -9.98
N ARG A 50 7.36 -6.55 -9.36
CA ARG A 50 7.86 -5.94 -8.13
C ARG A 50 9.36 -5.99 -8.04
N MET A 51 9.91 -5.09 -7.24
CA MET A 51 11.33 -5.04 -6.87
C MET A 51 11.49 -4.36 -5.51
N TRP A 52 12.67 -4.42 -4.93
CA TRP A 52 12.98 -3.64 -3.73
C TRP A 52 13.05 -2.16 -4.07
N ALA A 53 12.31 -1.32 -3.34
CA ALA A 53 12.30 0.13 -3.58
C ALA A 53 13.61 0.81 -3.15
N ASP A 54 14.36 0.18 -2.25
CA ASP A 54 15.69 0.59 -1.77
C ASP A 54 16.84 -0.10 -2.54
N ALA A 55 16.54 -0.71 -3.69
CA ALA A 55 17.54 -1.38 -4.51
C ALA A 55 18.53 -0.38 -5.13
N PRO A 56 19.78 -0.78 -5.44
CA PRO A 56 20.73 0.06 -6.13
C PRO A 56 20.17 0.59 -7.47
N PRO A 57 20.51 1.83 -7.87
CA PRO A 57 19.95 2.48 -9.07
C PRO A 57 20.05 1.66 -10.35
N GLU A 58 21.12 0.89 -10.51
CA GLU A 58 21.36 0.02 -11.67
C GLU A 58 20.32 -1.11 -11.82
N THR A 59 19.66 -1.50 -10.75
CA THR A 59 18.63 -2.55 -10.77
C THR A 59 17.30 -2.06 -11.31
N PHE A 60 17.09 -0.72 -11.36
CA PHE A 60 15.87 -0.12 -11.91
C PHE A 60 15.81 -0.13 -13.45
N ASN A 61 16.87 -0.56 -14.13
CA ASN A 61 16.93 -0.69 -15.59
C ASN A 61 16.11 -1.89 -16.15
N VAL A 62 15.11 -2.37 -15.41
CA VAL A 62 14.18 -3.38 -15.89
C VAL A 62 13.12 -2.69 -16.75
N ALA A 63 12.92 -3.16 -17.98
CA ALA A 63 12.03 -2.52 -18.96
C ALA A 63 10.60 -2.27 -18.45
N SER A 64 10.07 -3.17 -17.61
CA SER A 64 8.75 -3.00 -17.01
C SER A 64 8.67 -1.84 -16.01
N PHE A 65 9.78 -1.46 -15.36
CA PHE A 65 9.85 -0.35 -14.39
C PHE A 65 10.27 0.97 -15.04
N THR A 66 10.96 0.93 -16.17
CA THR A 66 11.40 2.14 -16.87
C THR A 66 10.24 2.78 -17.63
N PRO A 67 9.90 4.05 -17.36
CA PRO A 67 8.93 4.76 -18.18
C PRO A 67 9.49 5.03 -19.58
N ARG A 68 8.65 4.95 -20.60
CA ARG A 68 9.04 5.31 -21.95
C ARG A 68 8.70 6.79 -22.21
N PRO A 69 9.66 7.59 -22.71
CA PRO A 69 9.39 8.98 -23.06
C PRO A 69 8.23 9.06 -24.07
N GLN A 70 7.33 10.00 -23.85
CA GLN A 70 6.27 10.31 -24.79
C GLN A 70 6.75 11.44 -25.71
N PRO A 71 6.63 11.29 -27.05
CA PRO A 71 6.94 12.38 -27.96
C PRO A 71 6.13 13.64 -27.60
N ASN A 72 6.77 14.78 -27.56
CA ASN A 72 6.16 16.10 -27.31
C ASN A 72 5.50 16.30 -25.93
N ARG A 73 5.75 15.44 -24.96
CA ARG A 73 5.29 15.62 -23.58
C ARG A 73 6.47 15.72 -22.62
N PRO A 74 6.47 16.72 -21.70
CA PRO A 74 7.47 16.79 -20.66
C PRO A 74 7.32 15.58 -19.73
N PHE A 75 8.45 15.06 -19.24
CA PHE A 75 8.41 14.06 -18.18
C PHE A 75 7.88 14.71 -16.90
N ALA A 76 6.80 14.18 -16.36
CA ALA A 76 6.20 14.61 -15.10
C ALA A 76 6.07 13.41 -14.16
N TYR A 77 6.65 13.52 -12.97
CA TYR A 77 6.55 12.51 -11.92
C TYR A 77 5.76 13.07 -10.74
N LEU A 78 4.74 12.36 -10.31
CA LEU A 78 4.00 12.64 -9.08
C LEU A 78 4.30 11.58 -8.02
N ALA A 79 4.81 12.00 -6.88
CA ALA A 79 5.00 11.16 -5.70
C ALA A 79 3.99 11.58 -4.61
N LEU A 80 3.22 10.60 -4.12
CA LEU A 80 2.17 10.79 -3.11
C LEU A 80 2.58 10.08 -1.81
N SER A 81 2.73 10.84 -0.73
CA SER A 81 3.10 10.27 0.56
C SER A 81 1.95 9.56 1.25
N GLY A 82 2.27 8.78 2.28
CA GLY A 82 1.34 8.37 3.31
C GLY A 82 0.77 9.57 4.08
N GLY A 83 -0.20 9.31 4.97
CA GLY A 83 -0.84 10.35 5.79
C GLY A 83 -2.23 9.95 6.33
N GLY A 84 -2.66 8.70 6.17
CA GLY A 84 -3.95 8.23 6.69
C GLY A 84 -5.13 9.07 6.18
N GLY A 85 -5.95 9.61 7.09
CA GLY A 85 -7.10 10.47 6.76
C GLY A 85 -6.74 11.78 6.07
N ASP A 86 -5.51 12.27 6.26
CA ASP A 86 -5.03 13.52 5.64
C ASP A 86 -4.82 13.36 4.12
N GLY A 87 -4.99 12.16 3.54
CA GLY A 87 -5.10 11.95 2.11
C GLY A 87 -6.16 12.80 1.42
N ALA A 88 -7.16 13.27 2.16
CA ALA A 88 -8.13 14.25 1.68
C ALA A 88 -7.46 15.53 1.15
N PHE A 89 -6.33 15.94 1.74
CA PHE A 89 -5.54 17.07 1.26
C PHE A 89 -5.00 16.81 -0.16
N GLY A 90 -4.34 15.66 -0.37
CA GLY A 90 -3.80 15.30 -1.69
C GLY A 90 -4.88 15.15 -2.76
N ALA A 91 -6.01 14.56 -2.40
CA ALA A 91 -7.18 14.46 -3.28
C ALA A 91 -7.72 15.86 -3.64
N GLY A 92 -7.81 16.76 -2.66
CA GLY A 92 -8.24 18.16 -2.87
C GLY A 92 -7.28 18.93 -3.77
N ILE A 93 -5.95 18.79 -3.55
CA ILE A 93 -4.93 19.41 -4.42
C ILE A 93 -5.09 18.95 -5.86
N LEU A 94 -5.25 17.65 -6.11
CA LEU A 94 -5.40 17.11 -7.47
C LEU A 94 -6.66 17.62 -8.17
N ASN A 95 -7.80 17.67 -7.46
CA ASN A 95 -9.05 18.22 -7.99
C ASN A 95 -8.89 19.71 -8.33
N GLY A 96 -8.42 20.54 -7.39
CA GLY A 96 -8.22 21.98 -7.64
C GLY A 96 -7.18 22.25 -8.73
N TRP A 97 -6.15 21.40 -8.84
CA TRP A 97 -5.16 21.51 -9.92
C TRP A 97 -5.77 21.21 -11.29
N SER A 98 -6.69 20.24 -11.37
CA SER A 98 -7.44 19.97 -12.60
C SER A 98 -8.39 21.12 -12.96
N GLU A 99 -9.11 21.65 -11.97
CA GLU A 99 -10.00 22.82 -12.15
C GLU A 99 -9.26 24.05 -12.68
N SER A 100 -7.99 24.25 -12.28
CA SER A 100 -7.14 25.32 -12.80
C SER A 100 -6.67 25.11 -14.25
N GLY A 101 -6.86 23.91 -14.81
CA GLY A 101 -6.37 23.53 -16.13
C GLY A 101 -4.84 23.35 -16.24
N ALA A 102 -4.12 23.49 -15.14
CA ALA A 102 -2.65 23.46 -15.13
C ALA A 102 -2.06 22.07 -14.75
N ARG A 103 -2.90 21.09 -14.37
CA ARG A 103 -2.43 19.76 -13.98
C ARG A 103 -1.81 19.03 -15.17
N PRO A 104 -0.53 18.62 -15.09
CA PRO A 104 0.11 17.86 -16.16
C PRO A 104 -0.43 16.42 -16.20
N GLU A 105 -0.29 15.78 -17.35
CA GLU A 105 -0.39 14.33 -17.42
C GLU A 105 0.91 13.72 -16.90
N PHE A 106 0.82 12.95 -15.81
CA PHE A 106 2.00 12.37 -15.18
C PHE A 106 2.51 11.16 -15.95
N THR A 107 3.80 11.14 -16.27
CA THR A 107 4.49 9.98 -16.85
C THR A 107 4.63 8.87 -15.83
N VAL A 108 4.91 9.25 -14.58
CA VAL A 108 5.04 8.32 -13.44
C VAL A 108 4.19 8.84 -12.29
N VAL A 109 3.49 7.93 -11.63
CA VAL A 109 2.86 8.19 -10.34
C VAL A 109 3.28 7.10 -9.37
N SER A 110 3.72 7.49 -8.18
CA SER A 110 3.95 6.57 -7.06
C SER A 110 3.11 6.96 -5.85
N GLY A 111 2.69 5.96 -5.08
CA GLY A 111 1.91 6.19 -3.87
C GLY A 111 2.30 5.25 -2.73
N VAL A 112 2.19 5.79 -1.51
CA VAL A 112 2.42 5.09 -0.25
C VAL A 112 1.20 5.28 0.63
N SER A 113 0.67 4.23 1.25
CA SER A 113 -0.47 4.31 2.18
C SER A 113 -1.70 4.99 1.54
N THR A 114 -2.23 6.07 2.13
CA THR A 114 -3.31 6.85 1.51
C THR A 114 -2.91 7.39 0.12
N GLY A 115 -1.63 7.72 -0.09
CA GLY A 115 -1.12 8.06 -1.41
C GLY A 115 -1.25 6.94 -2.43
N ALA A 116 -1.15 5.67 -1.99
CA ALA A 116 -1.39 4.51 -2.85
C ALA A 116 -2.87 4.40 -3.27
N LEU A 117 -3.80 4.81 -2.41
CA LEU A 117 -5.23 4.84 -2.73
C LEU A 117 -5.57 5.97 -3.72
N ILE A 118 -4.85 7.09 -3.67
CA ILE A 118 -4.99 8.24 -4.59
C ILE A 118 -4.33 7.95 -5.95
N ALA A 119 -3.20 7.24 -5.94
CA ALA A 119 -2.30 7.10 -7.11
C ALA A 119 -2.99 6.58 -8.39
N PRO A 120 -3.89 5.58 -8.38
CA PRO A 120 -4.59 5.11 -9.58
C PRO A 120 -5.39 6.23 -10.28
N PHE A 121 -6.10 7.05 -9.51
CA PHE A 121 -6.92 8.15 -10.02
C PHE A 121 -6.04 9.31 -10.51
N ALA A 122 -5.00 9.65 -9.76
CA ALA A 122 -4.01 10.63 -10.18
C ALA A 122 -3.34 10.23 -11.50
N PHE A 123 -3.04 8.95 -11.68
CA PHE A 123 -2.45 8.39 -12.88
C PHE A 123 -3.38 8.46 -14.08
N LEU A 124 -4.67 8.19 -13.90
CA LEU A 124 -5.66 8.25 -14.97
C LEU A 124 -6.08 9.68 -15.34
N GLY A 125 -5.91 10.64 -14.43
CA GLY A 125 -6.10 12.06 -14.70
C GLY A 125 -7.49 12.60 -14.41
N PRO A 126 -7.82 13.81 -14.89
CA PRO A 126 -8.98 14.60 -14.45
C PRO A 126 -10.35 13.91 -14.61
N ALA A 127 -10.50 12.99 -15.55
CA ALA A 127 -11.74 12.23 -15.72
C ALA A 127 -12.14 11.40 -14.49
N TYR A 128 -11.16 11.10 -13.61
CA TYR A 128 -11.36 10.32 -12.40
C TYR A 128 -11.43 11.17 -11.11
N ASP A 129 -11.33 12.48 -11.23
CA ASP A 129 -11.39 13.41 -10.09
C ASP A 129 -12.74 13.36 -9.33
N PRO A 130 -13.90 13.19 -9.99
CA PRO A 130 -15.17 13.01 -9.27
C PRO A 130 -15.17 11.79 -8.35
N THR A 131 -14.62 10.66 -8.84
CA THR A 131 -14.48 9.43 -8.05
C THR A 131 -13.51 9.64 -6.88
N LEU A 132 -12.37 10.29 -7.14
CA LEU A 132 -11.40 10.61 -6.09
C LEU A 132 -12.01 11.53 -5.03
N LYS A 133 -12.77 12.54 -5.42
CA LYS A 133 -13.49 13.43 -4.50
C LYS A 133 -14.50 12.66 -3.67
N GLU A 134 -15.34 11.83 -4.30
CA GLU A 134 -16.33 10.99 -3.61
C GLU A 134 -15.64 10.11 -2.56
N MET A 135 -14.53 9.45 -2.89
CA MET A 135 -13.80 8.57 -1.99
C MET A 135 -13.41 9.24 -0.67
N TYR A 136 -13.07 10.53 -0.69
CA TYR A 136 -12.66 11.26 0.51
C TYR A 136 -13.77 12.10 1.16
N THR A 137 -14.89 12.35 0.48
CA THR A 137 -16.03 13.14 1.02
C THR A 137 -17.22 12.29 1.45
N SER A 138 -17.30 11.02 1.04
CA SER A 138 -18.41 10.11 1.40
C SER A 138 -18.34 9.54 2.83
N GLY A 139 -17.40 9.99 3.65
CA GLY A 139 -17.18 9.45 4.99
C GLY A 139 -16.44 8.10 5.01
N LEU A 140 -15.97 7.64 3.86
CA LEU A 140 -15.25 6.37 3.74
C LEU A 140 -13.95 6.36 4.56
N ALA A 141 -13.20 7.45 4.53
CA ALA A 141 -11.97 7.60 5.30
C ALA A 141 -12.22 7.52 6.82
N SER A 142 -13.35 8.07 7.30
CA SER A 142 -13.76 7.97 8.71
C SER A 142 -14.31 6.60 9.09
N SER A 143 -14.86 5.84 8.14
CA SER A 143 -15.39 4.50 8.40
C SER A 143 -14.28 3.48 8.73
N PHE A 144 -13.05 3.71 8.29
CA PHE A 144 -11.90 2.84 8.61
C PHE A 144 -11.58 2.85 10.11
N ALA A 145 -11.80 3.99 10.79
CA ALA A 145 -11.58 4.14 12.23
C ALA A 145 -12.82 3.73 13.06
N ALA A 146 -13.97 3.50 12.43
CA ALA A 146 -15.25 3.28 13.10
C ALA A 146 -15.53 1.81 13.46
N SER A 147 -14.71 0.86 13.03
CA SER A 147 -14.91 -0.58 13.27
C SER A 147 -13.83 -1.14 14.22
N PRO A 148 -13.93 -0.86 15.54
CA PRO A 148 -12.96 -1.37 16.49
C PRO A 148 -13.08 -2.90 16.58
N ASN A 149 -11.96 -3.59 16.48
CA ASN A 149 -11.85 -5.02 16.70
C ASN A 149 -11.57 -5.27 18.19
N ALA A 150 -12.60 -5.32 19.02
CA ALA A 150 -12.46 -5.48 20.47
C ALA A 150 -11.73 -6.77 20.87
N LEU A 151 -11.93 -7.88 20.12
CA LEU A 151 -11.22 -9.13 20.34
C LEU A 151 -9.78 -9.04 19.82
N GLY A 152 -9.57 -8.40 18.65
CA GLY A 152 -8.24 -8.17 18.09
C GLY A 152 -7.39 -7.23 18.93
N ALA A 153 -7.99 -6.25 19.60
CA ALA A 153 -7.29 -5.36 20.51
C ALA A 153 -6.77 -6.06 21.78
N VAL A 154 -7.43 -7.13 22.21
CA VAL A 154 -7.06 -7.88 23.44
C VAL A 154 -6.20 -9.10 23.11
N PHE A 155 -6.48 -9.80 22.02
CA PHE A 155 -5.88 -11.10 21.69
C PHE A 155 -5.25 -11.16 20.30
N GLY A 156 -5.36 -10.11 19.48
CA GLY A 156 -4.95 -10.11 18.09
C GLY A 156 -3.83 -9.14 17.77
N SER A 157 -3.53 -9.04 16.49
CA SER A 157 -2.46 -8.21 15.93
C SER A 157 -2.90 -6.81 15.53
N ALA A 158 -4.18 -6.41 15.73
CA ALA A 158 -4.72 -5.15 15.24
C ALA A 158 -5.92 -4.63 16.02
N LEU A 159 -6.05 -3.28 16.06
CA LEU A 159 -7.14 -2.57 16.74
C LEU A 159 -8.43 -2.51 15.91
N PHE A 160 -8.34 -2.53 14.58
CA PHE A 160 -9.46 -2.38 13.67
C PHE A 160 -9.63 -3.59 12.76
N ASP A 161 -10.87 -3.84 12.34
CA ASP A 161 -11.16 -4.80 11.28
C ASP A 161 -10.67 -4.23 9.93
N LYS A 162 -10.07 -5.09 9.12
CA LYS A 162 -9.58 -4.77 7.78
C LYS A 162 -10.67 -4.82 6.71
N GLN A 163 -11.82 -5.43 7.02
CA GLN A 163 -12.88 -5.63 6.03
C GLN A 163 -13.42 -4.30 5.46
N PRO A 164 -13.68 -3.24 6.25
CA PRO A 164 -14.11 -1.96 5.69
C PRO A 164 -13.12 -1.36 4.70
N LEU A 165 -11.81 -1.49 4.95
CA LEU A 165 -10.77 -1.05 4.02
C LEU A 165 -10.79 -1.85 2.72
N ARG A 166 -10.95 -3.18 2.81
CA ARG A 166 -11.06 -4.06 1.63
C ARG A 166 -12.30 -3.75 0.80
N ASP A 167 -13.43 -3.53 1.45
CA ASP A 167 -14.70 -3.21 0.78
C ASP A 167 -14.60 -1.87 0.05
N ALA A 168 -13.99 -0.88 0.69
CA ALA A 168 -13.71 0.41 0.08
C ALA A 168 -12.82 0.28 -1.16
N ILE A 169 -11.69 -0.42 -1.03
CA ILE A 169 -10.79 -0.66 -2.16
C ILE A 169 -11.51 -1.43 -3.27
N SER A 170 -12.32 -2.43 -2.92
CA SER A 170 -13.06 -3.23 -3.89
C SER A 170 -14.13 -2.44 -4.65
N ARG A 171 -14.72 -1.44 -4.01
CA ARG A 171 -15.70 -0.54 -4.63
C ARG A 171 -15.08 0.31 -5.73
N TYR A 172 -13.86 0.79 -5.54
CA TYR A 172 -13.22 1.73 -6.46
C TYR A 172 -12.19 1.09 -7.38
N ALA A 173 -11.46 0.06 -6.93
CA ALA A 173 -10.55 -0.70 -7.77
C ALA A 173 -11.32 -1.79 -8.55
N THR A 174 -11.95 -1.38 -9.64
CA THR A 174 -12.78 -2.25 -10.51
C THR A 174 -11.99 -2.80 -11.70
N ALA A 175 -12.56 -3.74 -12.43
CA ALA A 175 -11.96 -4.27 -13.66
C ALA A 175 -11.78 -3.17 -14.71
N GLU A 176 -12.74 -2.24 -14.81
CA GLU A 176 -12.69 -1.10 -15.72
C GLU A 176 -11.56 -0.13 -15.36
N LEU A 177 -11.32 0.11 -14.06
CA LEU A 177 -10.17 0.91 -13.61
C LEU A 177 -8.85 0.25 -14.02
N LEU A 178 -8.72 -1.07 -13.83
CA LEU A 178 -7.52 -1.81 -14.22
C LEU A 178 -7.31 -1.75 -15.74
N GLU A 179 -8.37 -1.93 -16.53
CA GLU A 179 -8.28 -1.81 -17.98
C GLU A 179 -7.80 -0.42 -18.43
N ALA A 180 -8.29 0.65 -17.79
CA ALA A 180 -7.82 2.01 -18.05
C ALA A 180 -6.33 2.16 -17.68
N ILE A 181 -5.90 1.64 -16.53
CA ILE A 181 -4.49 1.66 -16.10
C ILE A 181 -3.61 0.87 -17.07
N ALA A 182 -4.05 -0.31 -17.52
CA ALA A 182 -3.32 -1.12 -18.48
C ALA A 182 -3.11 -0.39 -19.82
N LYS A 183 -4.12 0.34 -20.29
CA LYS A 183 -4.01 1.18 -21.51
C LYS A 183 -2.95 2.27 -21.36
N GLU A 184 -2.93 2.96 -20.22
CA GLU A 184 -1.93 3.99 -19.96
C GLU A 184 -0.52 3.40 -19.77
N HIS A 185 -0.43 2.24 -19.11
CA HIS A 185 0.83 1.50 -18.98
C HIS A 185 1.42 1.11 -20.35
N ALA A 186 0.57 0.64 -21.26
CA ALA A 186 0.99 0.28 -22.63
C ALA A 186 1.58 1.47 -23.42
N LYS A 187 1.13 2.70 -23.13
CA LYS A 187 1.71 3.94 -23.66
C LYS A 187 3.10 4.28 -23.08
N GLY A 188 3.57 3.52 -22.09
CA GLY A 188 4.88 3.73 -21.45
C GLY A 188 4.84 4.48 -20.13
N ARG A 189 3.65 4.86 -19.64
CA ARG A 189 3.47 5.46 -18.31
C ARG A 189 3.62 4.40 -17.22
N ARG A 190 3.93 4.81 -15.99
CA ARG A 190 4.14 3.89 -14.86
C ARG A 190 3.35 4.30 -13.64
N LEU A 191 2.67 3.32 -13.02
CA LEU A 191 1.98 3.47 -11.75
C LEU A 191 2.61 2.53 -10.73
N PHE A 192 3.10 3.10 -9.62
CA PHE A 192 3.75 2.35 -8.57
C PHE A 192 3.05 2.51 -7.22
N VAL A 193 3.10 1.44 -6.44
CA VAL A 193 2.67 1.42 -5.03
C VAL A 193 3.77 0.79 -4.20
N VAL A 194 4.00 1.31 -2.99
CA VAL A 194 4.98 0.77 -2.06
C VAL A 194 4.29 0.09 -0.89
N THR A 195 4.78 -1.09 -0.53
CA THR A 195 4.46 -1.80 0.71
C THR A 195 5.74 -2.09 1.47
N THR A 196 5.65 -2.43 2.75
CA THR A 196 6.78 -2.96 3.52
C THR A 196 6.62 -4.46 3.72
N ASP A 197 7.59 -5.25 3.27
CA ASP A 197 7.73 -6.66 3.64
C ASP A 197 8.33 -6.73 5.04
N LEU A 198 7.55 -7.21 6.01
CA LEU A 198 7.98 -7.29 7.41
C LEU A 198 9.08 -8.33 7.64
N ASP A 199 9.09 -9.42 6.90
CA ASP A 199 10.11 -10.47 7.06
C ASP A 199 11.48 -9.99 6.61
N ALA A 200 11.51 -9.22 5.52
CA ALA A 200 12.73 -8.61 5.01
C ALA A 200 13.07 -7.27 5.68
N GLY A 201 12.09 -6.61 6.32
CA GLY A 201 12.24 -5.25 6.86
C GLY A 201 12.50 -4.21 5.76
N ARG A 202 11.99 -4.42 4.53
CA ARG A 202 12.35 -3.63 3.35
C ARG A 202 11.13 -3.15 2.57
N PRO A 203 11.23 -1.98 1.90
CA PRO A 203 10.18 -1.49 1.01
C PRO A 203 10.15 -2.26 -0.31
N VAL A 204 8.95 -2.66 -0.73
CA VAL A 204 8.69 -3.32 -2.00
C VAL A 204 7.93 -2.37 -2.91
N LEU A 205 8.49 -2.12 -4.09
CA LEU A 205 7.88 -1.33 -5.16
C LEU A 205 7.10 -2.25 -6.10
N TRP A 206 5.80 -2.02 -6.20
CA TRP A 206 4.91 -2.77 -7.07
C TRP A 206 4.59 -1.99 -8.34
N ASN A 207 4.75 -2.61 -9.51
CA ASN A 207 4.32 -2.06 -10.78
C ASN A 207 2.84 -2.38 -11.02
N MET A 208 1.97 -1.48 -10.59
CA MET A 208 0.52 -1.66 -10.67
C MET A 208 0.00 -1.69 -12.12
N GLY A 209 0.70 -1.00 -13.03
CA GLY A 209 0.39 -1.04 -14.46
C GLY A 209 0.69 -2.40 -15.09
N GLU A 210 1.78 -3.05 -14.70
CA GLU A 210 2.13 -4.40 -15.15
C GLU A 210 1.13 -5.42 -14.61
N ILE A 211 0.73 -5.31 -13.32
CA ILE A 211 -0.33 -6.14 -12.74
C ILE A 211 -1.63 -5.98 -13.53
N ALA A 212 -2.05 -4.74 -13.79
CA ALA A 212 -3.27 -4.45 -14.53
C ALA A 212 -3.24 -5.01 -15.97
N SER A 213 -2.06 -5.06 -16.59
CA SER A 213 -1.86 -5.54 -17.97
C SER A 213 -2.13 -7.03 -18.14
N ALA A 214 -2.11 -7.81 -17.06
CA ALA A 214 -2.47 -9.23 -17.12
C ALA A 214 -3.97 -9.47 -17.37
N ARG A 215 -4.86 -8.50 -17.06
CA ARG A 215 -6.32 -8.52 -17.35
C ARG A 215 -7.04 -9.78 -16.89
N THR A 216 -6.65 -10.32 -15.75
CA THR A 216 -7.23 -11.53 -15.18
C THR A 216 -7.93 -11.22 -13.85
N PRO A 217 -8.87 -12.07 -13.37
CA PRO A 217 -9.41 -11.96 -12.03
C PRO A 217 -8.33 -11.99 -10.95
N GLN A 218 -7.26 -12.75 -11.17
CA GLN A 218 -6.10 -12.82 -10.30
C GLN A 218 -5.37 -11.46 -10.22
N ALA A 219 -5.23 -10.76 -11.36
CA ALA A 219 -4.63 -9.42 -11.40
C ALA A 219 -5.47 -8.41 -10.61
N LEU A 220 -6.79 -8.46 -10.71
CA LEU A 220 -7.68 -7.62 -9.92
C LEU A 220 -7.56 -7.91 -8.43
N ALA A 221 -7.51 -9.18 -8.05
CA ALA A 221 -7.33 -9.59 -6.66
C ALA A 221 -5.98 -9.10 -6.10
N LEU A 222 -4.88 -9.31 -6.83
CA LEU A 222 -3.55 -8.87 -6.42
C LEU A 222 -3.46 -7.34 -6.35
N PHE A 223 -4.01 -6.62 -7.33
CA PHE A 223 -4.06 -5.16 -7.34
C PHE A 223 -4.72 -4.61 -6.06
N ARG A 224 -5.89 -5.13 -5.71
CA ARG A 224 -6.61 -4.79 -4.47
C ARG A 224 -5.82 -5.16 -3.22
N GLN A 225 -5.17 -6.32 -3.24
CA GLN A 225 -4.37 -6.80 -2.12
C GLN A 225 -3.14 -5.91 -1.86
N VAL A 226 -2.46 -5.45 -2.91
CA VAL A 226 -1.32 -4.52 -2.81
C VAL A 226 -1.78 -3.17 -2.26
N LEU A 227 -2.91 -2.61 -2.75
CA LEU A 227 -3.47 -1.37 -2.19
C LEU A 227 -3.83 -1.53 -0.71
N THR A 228 -4.46 -2.66 -0.36
CA THR A 228 -4.81 -2.98 1.02
C THR A 228 -3.57 -3.11 1.90
N ALA A 229 -2.52 -3.78 1.41
CA ALA A 229 -1.26 -3.93 2.12
C ALA A 229 -0.60 -2.57 2.37
N SER A 230 -0.53 -1.74 1.33
CA SER A 230 0.06 -0.39 1.41
C SER A 230 -0.67 0.53 2.40
N ALA A 231 -1.96 0.33 2.64
CA ALA A 231 -2.76 1.09 3.60
C ALA A 231 -2.95 0.37 4.96
N SER A 232 -2.27 -0.76 5.19
CA SER A 232 -2.37 -1.53 6.43
C SER A 232 -1.34 -1.06 7.45
N VAL A 233 -1.64 0.06 8.13
CA VAL A 233 -0.79 0.59 9.21
C VAL A 233 -0.70 -0.45 10.34
N PRO A 234 0.52 -0.86 10.76
CA PRO A 234 0.69 -1.80 11.87
C PRO A 234 -0.01 -1.32 13.13
N VAL A 235 -0.44 -2.24 13.96
CA VAL A 235 -1.29 -2.01 15.15
C VAL A 235 -2.71 -1.59 14.79
N ALA A 236 -2.92 -0.69 13.84
CA ALA A 236 -4.27 -0.30 13.39
C ALA A 236 -4.94 -1.46 12.61
N PHE A 237 -4.25 -2.03 11.64
CA PHE A 237 -4.77 -3.11 10.80
C PHE A 237 -3.86 -4.36 10.82
N PRO A 238 -4.45 -5.56 10.66
CA PRO A 238 -3.64 -6.77 10.52
C PRO A 238 -2.81 -6.72 9.23
N PRO A 239 -1.61 -7.34 9.19
CA PRO A 239 -0.81 -7.47 7.98
C PRO A 239 -1.57 -8.14 6.82
N SER A 240 -1.14 -7.89 5.60
CA SER A 240 -1.61 -8.61 4.40
C SER A 240 -0.64 -9.74 4.06
N LEU A 241 -1.13 -10.97 4.01
CA LEU A 241 -0.36 -12.10 3.51
C LEU A 241 -0.49 -12.14 1.98
N ILE A 242 0.63 -11.99 1.28
CA ILE A 242 0.70 -12.06 -0.18
C ILE A 242 1.34 -13.40 -0.55
N ALA A 243 0.57 -14.22 -1.28
CA ALA A 243 1.05 -15.51 -1.75
C ALA A 243 2.15 -15.33 -2.81
N ALA A 244 3.23 -16.06 -2.66
CA ALA A 244 4.36 -16.11 -3.57
C ALA A 244 4.89 -17.54 -3.68
N SER A 245 5.80 -17.79 -4.59
CA SER A 245 6.53 -19.05 -4.67
C SER A 245 8.05 -18.80 -4.81
N SER A 246 8.84 -19.68 -4.22
CA SER A 246 10.29 -19.71 -4.37
C SER A 246 10.70 -21.11 -4.80
N ASP A 247 11.26 -21.23 -6.01
CA ASP A 247 11.65 -22.51 -6.61
C ASP A 247 10.52 -23.57 -6.58
N GLY A 248 9.26 -23.14 -6.79
CA GLY A 248 8.07 -24.00 -6.76
C GLY A 248 7.52 -24.29 -5.34
N LYS A 249 8.20 -23.85 -4.28
CA LYS A 249 7.69 -23.93 -2.91
C LYS A 249 6.74 -22.73 -2.64
N PRO A 250 5.49 -22.96 -2.25
CA PRO A 250 4.60 -21.88 -1.86
C PRO A 250 5.08 -21.21 -0.56
N ILE A 251 5.03 -19.90 -0.53
CA ILE A 251 5.35 -19.07 0.63
C ILE A 251 4.30 -17.95 0.78
N GLU A 252 4.19 -17.40 1.96
CA GLU A 252 3.33 -16.24 2.25
C GLU A 252 4.17 -15.12 2.84
N GLU A 253 4.30 -14.03 2.10
CA GLU A 253 5.01 -12.84 2.55
C GLU A 253 4.07 -11.94 3.35
N MET A 254 4.56 -11.36 4.44
CA MET A 254 3.79 -10.50 5.32
C MET A 254 4.04 -9.03 4.98
N HIS A 255 3.05 -8.40 4.33
CA HIS A 255 3.13 -7.00 3.93
C HIS A 255 2.27 -6.10 4.82
N VAL A 256 2.80 -4.91 5.08
CA VAL A 256 2.14 -3.81 5.80
C VAL A 256 2.30 -2.51 5.05
N ASP A 257 1.80 -1.42 5.65
CA ASP A 257 1.88 -0.06 5.12
C ASP A 257 3.31 0.28 4.68
N GLY A 258 3.40 0.86 3.48
CA GLY A 258 4.69 1.29 2.92
C GLY A 258 5.36 2.37 3.76
N GLY A 259 4.58 3.19 4.49
CA GLY A 259 5.06 4.23 5.39
C GLY A 259 5.93 3.75 6.55
N VAL A 260 5.90 2.44 6.85
CA VAL A 260 6.80 1.83 7.86
C VAL A 260 8.27 1.95 7.44
N SER A 261 8.56 1.84 6.15
CA SER A 261 9.92 1.91 5.61
C SER A 261 10.16 3.10 4.67
N THR A 262 9.11 3.66 4.08
CA THR A 262 9.23 4.71 3.07
C THR A 262 7.99 5.61 3.07
N GLN A 263 8.11 6.84 3.56
CA GLN A 263 6.99 7.81 3.62
C GLN A 263 6.52 8.29 2.24
N VAL A 264 7.44 8.45 1.32
CA VAL A 264 7.21 8.83 -0.07
C VAL A 264 8.28 8.19 -0.94
N PHE A 265 7.91 7.69 -2.10
CA PHE A 265 8.87 7.08 -3.02
C PHE A 265 9.09 7.95 -4.25
N THR A 266 10.36 8.23 -4.53
CA THR A 266 10.85 8.73 -5.81
C THR A 266 11.91 7.79 -6.34
N PHE A 267 12.14 7.77 -7.65
CA PHE A 267 13.31 7.07 -8.18
C PHE A 267 14.62 7.66 -7.61
N PRO A 268 15.67 6.85 -7.49
CA PRO A 268 16.98 7.35 -7.09
C PRO A 268 17.43 8.53 -7.96
N ASP A 269 18.06 9.53 -7.34
CA ASP A 269 18.46 10.80 -7.98
C ASP A 269 19.21 10.58 -9.29
N ARG A 270 20.09 9.57 -9.35
CA ARG A 270 20.84 9.24 -10.57
C ARG A 270 19.96 8.91 -11.77
N LEU A 271 18.77 8.32 -11.53
CA LEU A 271 17.82 8.01 -12.61
C LEU A 271 17.00 9.23 -13.01
N LEU A 272 16.70 10.11 -12.05
CA LEU A 272 15.93 11.33 -12.26
C LEU A 272 16.79 12.44 -12.89
N MET A 273 18.07 12.48 -12.54
CA MET A 273 19.01 13.53 -12.90
C MET A 273 19.93 13.16 -14.08
N GLN A 274 19.78 11.98 -14.67
CA GLN A 274 20.58 11.63 -15.86
C GLN A 274 20.29 12.64 -16.98
N PRO A 275 21.30 13.45 -17.38
CA PRO A 275 21.11 14.30 -18.53
C PRO A 275 20.94 13.40 -19.74
N ASP A 276 19.78 13.42 -20.33
CA ASP A 276 19.60 12.86 -21.67
C ASP A 276 20.38 13.75 -22.63
N THR A 277 21.65 13.39 -22.85
CA THR A 277 22.57 14.12 -23.75
C THR A 277 22.09 14.10 -25.19
N SER A 278 21.07 13.29 -25.51
CA SER A 278 20.43 13.26 -26.83
C SER A 278 19.29 14.29 -26.97
N ARG A 279 18.84 14.91 -25.86
CA ARG A 279 17.76 15.92 -25.88
C ARG A 279 18.28 17.24 -26.40
N ARG A 280 17.79 17.66 -27.57
CA ARG A 280 17.95 19.00 -28.09
C ARG A 280 17.48 20.03 -27.05
N MET A 281 18.17 21.16 -26.96
CA MET A 281 17.95 22.29 -26.03
C MET A 281 16.49 22.82 -25.94
N ALA A 282 15.57 22.36 -26.78
CA ALA A 282 14.18 22.79 -26.87
C ALA A 282 13.17 21.85 -26.14
N ALA A 283 13.62 20.74 -25.53
CA ALA A 283 12.69 19.85 -24.83
C ALA A 283 12.25 20.45 -23.49
N PRO A 284 10.96 20.35 -23.10
CA PRO A 284 10.50 20.78 -21.78
C PRO A 284 11.27 20.06 -20.67
N LYS A 285 11.63 20.80 -19.60
CA LYS A 285 12.36 20.25 -18.46
C LYS A 285 11.51 19.19 -17.75
N PRO A 286 12.11 18.08 -17.28
CA PRO A 286 11.43 17.13 -16.43
C PRO A 286 11.00 17.81 -15.11
N ALA A 287 9.82 17.46 -14.62
CA ALA A 287 9.28 17.98 -13.36
C ALA A 287 8.93 16.84 -12.41
N ILE A 288 9.28 17.02 -11.13
CA ILE A 288 8.92 16.13 -10.05
C ILE A 288 8.01 16.90 -9.09
N TYR A 289 6.86 16.36 -8.84
CA TYR A 289 5.85 16.89 -7.92
C TYR A 289 5.73 15.95 -6.75
N ILE A 290 5.76 16.48 -5.54
CA ILE A 290 5.60 15.69 -4.32
C ILE A 290 4.42 16.28 -3.54
N ILE A 291 3.39 15.48 -3.31
CA ILE A 291 2.28 15.82 -2.43
C ILE A 291 2.50 15.07 -1.11
N MET A 292 2.77 15.83 -0.06
CA MET A 292 2.92 15.31 1.30
C MET A 292 1.55 15.38 1.99
N ASN A 293 0.87 14.23 2.10
CA ASN A 293 -0.43 14.14 2.78
C ASN A 293 -0.28 14.26 4.30
N GLY A 294 0.84 13.79 4.86
CA GLY A 294 1.16 13.96 6.27
C GLY A 294 1.70 15.35 6.59
N ARG A 295 1.83 15.63 7.88
CA ARG A 295 2.39 16.90 8.38
C ARG A 295 3.89 16.97 8.09
N ILE A 296 4.36 18.10 7.59
CA ILE A 296 5.79 18.35 7.32
C ILE A 296 6.52 18.77 8.61
N SER A 297 5.80 19.41 9.53
CA SER A 297 6.35 19.86 10.83
C SER A 297 5.82 19.00 11.97
N THR A 298 6.70 18.73 12.95
CA THR A 298 6.29 18.09 14.18
C THR A 298 5.51 19.09 15.05
N GLU A 299 4.33 18.69 15.53
CA GLU A 299 3.56 19.44 16.50
C GLU A 299 3.67 18.76 17.86
N PHE A 300 3.98 19.54 18.88
CA PHE A 300 3.96 19.02 20.24
C PHE A 300 2.52 18.75 20.67
N GLN A 301 2.24 17.49 20.97
CA GLN A 301 0.95 17.05 21.51
C GLN A 301 1.21 16.00 22.58
N PRO A 302 0.76 16.21 23.82
CA PRO A 302 0.79 15.19 24.85
C PRO A 302 0.04 13.94 24.36
N VAL A 303 0.67 12.78 24.46
CA VAL A 303 0.07 11.50 24.11
C VAL A 303 -0.32 10.78 25.39
N GLU A 304 -1.57 10.35 25.51
CA GLU A 304 -1.99 9.51 26.62
C GLU A 304 -1.22 8.18 26.60
N ASN A 305 -0.87 7.67 27.77
CA ASN A 305 -0.21 6.37 27.90
C ASN A 305 -1.21 5.21 27.67
N SER A 306 -1.72 5.14 26.46
CA SER A 306 -2.60 4.05 26.01
C SER A 306 -2.14 3.54 24.65
N THR A 307 -2.26 2.23 24.42
CA THR A 307 -1.88 1.60 23.15
C THR A 307 -2.55 2.28 21.95
N LYS A 308 -3.82 2.67 22.09
CA LYS A 308 -4.57 3.38 21.05
C LYS A 308 -3.96 4.75 20.74
N ALA A 309 -3.68 5.55 21.75
CA ALA A 309 -3.13 6.90 21.56
C ALA A 309 -1.71 6.86 20.99
N ILE A 310 -0.89 5.88 21.42
CA ILE A 310 0.46 5.65 20.88
C ILE A 310 0.41 5.20 19.42
N ALA A 311 -0.52 4.32 19.06
CA ALA A 311 -0.64 3.80 17.70
C ALA A 311 -1.16 4.84 16.68
N ILE A 312 -1.91 5.85 17.14
CA ILE A 312 -2.46 6.92 16.29
C ILE A 312 -1.45 8.06 16.11
N ARG A 313 -0.49 8.22 17.05
CA ARG A 313 0.55 9.24 17.01
C ARG A 313 1.65 8.93 16.01
#